data_d50bf65e931bbeb9f750ae1615e10d20
#
_entry.id   d50bf65e931bbeb9f750ae1615e10d20
#
_cell.length_a   1.000
_cell.length_b   1.000
_cell.length_c   1.000
_cell.angle_alpha   90.00
_cell.angle_beta   90.00
_cell.angle_gamma   90.00
#
_symmetry.space_group_name_H-M   'P 1'
#
loop_
_entity.id
_entity.type
_entity.pdbx_description
1 polymer ?
#
loop_
_entity_poly.entity_id
_entity_poly.type
_entity_poly.pdbx_seq_one_letter_code
_entity_poly.pdbx_strand_id
1 'polypeptide(L)'
;EVLKAKGARKVMPLPVSVPSHCDLMKPAAEKLAIELNGVVFNPAKIPLVQNVNGEVASDVAAIKDGLVKQLYSPVLWTKSVATLADNQVMAIVECGPGKVLSGLNKRIHESAKLFNLNSAESIAVLQEGL
;
A
#
# COMPACT_ATOMS: atom_id res chain seq x y z
N GLU A 1 -21.20 -19.92 -1.78
CA GLU A 1 -21.95 -21.07 -1.23
C GLU A 1 -21.04 -22.04 -0.49
N VAL A 2 -19.92 -22.49 -1.10
CA VAL A 2 -18.97 -23.44 -0.46
C VAL A 2 -18.45 -22.93 0.88
N LEU A 3 -18.09 -21.66 0.99
CA LEU A 3 -17.61 -21.09 2.25
C LEU A 3 -18.68 -21.07 3.34
N LYS A 4 -19.94 -20.79 2.98
CA LYS A 4 -21.06 -20.85 3.93
C LYS A 4 -21.31 -22.29 4.40
N ALA A 5 -21.27 -23.25 3.48
CA ALA A 5 -21.40 -24.67 3.82
C ALA A 5 -20.27 -25.16 4.75
N LYS A 6 -19.09 -24.53 4.72
CA LYS A 6 -17.95 -24.79 5.61
C LYS A 6 -17.98 -23.98 6.92
N GLY A 7 -19.11 -23.31 7.23
CA GLY A 7 -19.30 -22.60 8.49
C GLY A 7 -18.88 -21.12 8.49
N ALA A 8 -18.60 -20.50 7.35
CA ALA A 8 -18.32 -19.07 7.31
C ALA A 8 -19.56 -18.27 7.72
N ARG A 9 -19.44 -17.47 8.78
CA ARG A 9 -20.55 -16.63 9.30
C ARG A 9 -20.97 -15.54 8.33
N LYS A 10 -20.03 -14.99 7.55
CA LYS A 10 -20.28 -13.90 6.59
C LYS A 10 -19.42 -14.12 5.35
N VAL A 11 -20.04 -14.07 4.19
CA VAL A 11 -19.37 -14.12 2.88
C VAL A 11 -19.90 -12.96 2.06
N MET A 12 -19.02 -12.06 1.62
CA MET A 12 -19.37 -10.89 0.81
C MET A 12 -18.54 -10.88 -0.46
N PRO A 13 -19.15 -10.70 -1.64
CA PRO A 13 -18.42 -10.39 -2.86
C PRO A 13 -17.70 -9.04 -2.71
N LEU A 14 -16.48 -8.96 -3.22
CA LEU A 14 -15.78 -7.70 -3.32
C LEU A 14 -16.00 -7.10 -4.73
N PRO A 15 -16.24 -5.78 -4.85
CA PRO A 15 -16.40 -5.12 -6.14
C PRO A 15 -15.04 -4.89 -6.82
N VAL A 16 -14.36 -5.97 -7.15
CA VAL A 16 -13.06 -5.96 -7.85
C VAL A 16 -13.22 -6.57 -9.23
N SER A 17 -12.68 -5.90 -10.25
CA SER A 17 -12.77 -6.33 -11.65
C SER A 17 -11.43 -6.84 -12.21
N VAL A 18 -10.33 -6.54 -11.57
CA VAL A 18 -8.97 -6.92 -12.01
C VAL A 18 -8.39 -7.92 -11.02
N PRO A 19 -7.76 -9.02 -11.48
CA PRO A 19 -7.14 -10.02 -10.61
C PRO A 19 -5.79 -9.53 -10.06
N SER A 20 -5.79 -8.35 -9.41
CA SER A 20 -4.57 -7.75 -8.84
C SER A 20 -3.94 -8.65 -7.80
N HIS A 21 -2.62 -8.56 -7.69
CA HIS A 21 -1.81 -9.24 -6.66
C HIS A 21 -1.83 -10.76 -6.75
N CYS A 22 -1.92 -11.32 -7.97
CA CYS A 22 -1.79 -12.76 -8.23
C CYS A 22 -1.11 -13.04 -9.58
N ASP A 23 -0.77 -14.29 -9.84
CA ASP A 23 -0.01 -14.72 -11.03
C ASP A 23 -0.65 -14.35 -12.37
N LEU A 24 -1.97 -14.15 -12.42
CA LEU A 24 -2.66 -13.69 -13.62
C LEU A 24 -2.19 -12.31 -14.11
N MET A 25 -1.55 -11.53 -13.23
CA MET A 25 -0.99 -10.22 -13.56
C MET A 25 0.43 -10.27 -14.13
N LYS A 26 1.09 -11.44 -14.20
CA LYS A 26 2.46 -11.57 -14.73
C LYS A 26 2.62 -11.01 -16.15
N PRO A 27 1.71 -11.25 -17.11
CA PRO A 27 1.84 -10.66 -18.44
C PRO A 27 1.77 -9.13 -18.45
N ALA A 28 1.00 -8.53 -17.52
CA ALA A 28 0.96 -7.08 -17.35
C ALA A 28 2.25 -6.56 -16.69
N ALA A 29 2.79 -7.31 -15.72
CA ALA A 29 4.06 -6.98 -15.07
C ALA A 29 5.26 -7.00 -16.04
N GLU A 30 5.31 -7.96 -16.96
CA GLU A 30 6.32 -8.02 -18.01
C GLU A 30 6.28 -6.78 -18.92
N LYS A 31 5.08 -6.35 -19.33
CA LYS A 31 4.90 -5.12 -20.12
C LYS A 31 5.35 -3.88 -19.32
N LEU A 32 4.94 -3.79 -18.05
CA LEU A 32 5.35 -2.68 -17.18
C LEU A 32 6.88 -2.65 -17.03
N ALA A 33 7.54 -3.80 -16.89
CA ALA A 33 9.01 -3.87 -16.79
C ALA A 33 9.70 -3.27 -18.02
N ILE A 34 9.18 -3.54 -19.22
CA ILE A 34 9.70 -2.99 -20.48
C ILE A 34 9.53 -1.46 -20.48
N GLU A 35 8.34 -0.95 -20.15
CA GLU A 35 8.07 0.49 -20.11
C GLU A 35 8.96 1.21 -19.07
N LEU A 36 9.14 0.63 -17.90
CA LEU A 36 9.97 1.20 -16.83
C LEU A 36 11.46 1.31 -17.21
N ASN A 37 11.94 0.53 -18.19
CA ASN A 37 13.31 0.67 -18.68
C ASN A 37 13.53 2.01 -19.39
N GLY A 38 12.50 2.54 -20.06
CA GLY A 38 12.54 3.84 -20.72
C GLY A 38 12.30 5.03 -19.77
N VAL A 39 11.90 4.80 -18.51
CA VAL A 39 11.59 5.86 -17.56
C VAL A 39 12.82 6.22 -16.73
N VAL A 40 13.15 7.51 -16.68
CA VAL A 40 14.20 8.03 -15.80
C VAL A 40 13.65 8.17 -14.37
N PHE A 41 14.25 7.45 -13.45
CA PHE A 41 13.95 7.57 -12.01
C PHE A 41 15.08 8.33 -11.31
N ASN A 42 14.72 9.35 -10.56
CA ASN A 42 15.65 9.98 -9.64
C ASN A 42 15.71 9.21 -8.32
N PRO A 43 16.84 9.25 -7.59
CA PRO A 43 16.91 8.71 -6.23
C PRO A 43 15.80 9.28 -5.35
N ALA A 44 15.17 8.41 -4.56
CA ALA A 44 14.13 8.84 -3.63
C ALA A 44 14.74 9.73 -2.54
N LYS A 45 14.17 10.93 -2.34
CA LYS A 45 14.59 11.86 -1.26
C LYS A 45 13.95 11.50 0.08
N ILE A 46 12.87 10.74 0.05
CA ILE A 46 12.13 10.26 1.23
C ILE A 46 12.14 8.74 1.17
N PRO A 47 12.38 8.04 2.29
CA PRO A 47 12.32 6.59 2.34
C PRO A 47 10.98 6.07 1.81
N LEU A 48 11.02 5.07 0.93
CA LEU A 48 9.86 4.45 0.32
C LEU A 48 9.73 3.00 0.81
N VAL A 49 8.71 2.72 1.60
CA VAL A 49 8.36 1.35 1.98
C VAL A 49 7.53 0.71 0.89
N GLN A 50 7.95 -0.44 0.39
CA GLN A 50 7.29 -1.12 -0.72
C GLN A 50 6.26 -2.14 -0.24
N ASN A 51 5.12 -2.22 -0.93
CA ASN A 51 4.03 -3.14 -0.60
C ASN A 51 4.42 -4.61 -0.71
N VAL A 52 5.31 -4.94 -1.64
CA VAL A 52 5.66 -6.32 -2.00
C VAL A 52 6.48 -7.03 -0.94
N ASN A 53 7.31 -6.30 -0.22
CA ASN A 53 8.19 -6.86 0.83
C ASN A 53 8.03 -6.17 2.19
N GLY A 54 7.33 -5.03 2.25
CA GLY A 54 7.17 -4.24 3.48
C GLY A 54 8.47 -3.62 3.97
N GLU A 55 9.46 -3.39 3.11
CA GLU A 55 10.79 -2.87 3.45
C GLU A 55 11.07 -1.55 2.74
N VAL A 56 12.01 -0.78 3.28
CA VAL A 56 12.49 0.44 2.62
C VAL A 56 13.32 0.05 1.40
N ALA A 57 12.98 0.61 0.25
CA ALA A 57 13.74 0.40 -0.98
C ALA A 57 15.15 0.99 -0.84
N SER A 58 16.18 0.21 -1.18
CA SER A 58 17.59 0.62 -1.07
C SER A 58 18.00 1.63 -2.14
N ASP A 59 17.45 1.51 -3.34
CA ASP A 59 17.84 2.30 -4.51
C ASP A 59 16.75 2.29 -5.60
N VAL A 60 17.01 2.97 -6.70
CA VAL A 60 16.09 3.06 -7.85
C VAL A 60 15.82 1.69 -8.49
N ALA A 61 16.80 0.79 -8.53
CA ALA A 61 16.60 -0.55 -9.12
C ALA A 61 15.64 -1.37 -8.25
N ALA A 62 15.78 -1.31 -6.92
CA ALA A 62 14.85 -1.93 -5.98
C ALA A 62 13.43 -1.34 -6.09
N ILE A 63 13.31 -0.02 -6.32
CA ILE A 63 11.99 0.61 -6.54
C ILE A 63 11.34 0.06 -7.81
N LYS A 64 12.06 0.02 -8.94
CA LYS A 64 11.54 -0.51 -10.21
C LYS A 64 11.14 -1.98 -10.10
N ASP A 65 11.98 -2.80 -9.49
CA ASP A 65 11.70 -4.21 -9.24
C ASP A 65 10.44 -4.41 -8.40
N GLY A 66 10.31 -3.64 -7.32
CA GLY A 66 9.12 -3.68 -6.47
C GLY A 66 7.84 -3.25 -7.19
N LEU A 67 7.89 -2.23 -8.06
CA LEU A 67 6.75 -1.79 -8.88
C LEU A 67 6.27 -2.91 -9.82
N VAL A 68 7.19 -3.68 -10.39
CA VAL A 68 6.84 -4.82 -11.25
C VAL A 68 6.27 -5.97 -10.42
N LYS A 69 6.95 -6.35 -9.35
CA LYS A 69 6.58 -7.49 -8.51
C LYS A 69 5.24 -7.31 -7.80
N GLN A 70 4.89 -6.08 -7.39
CA GLN A 70 3.64 -5.85 -6.68
C GLN A 70 2.39 -6.18 -7.50
N LEU A 71 2.46 -6.20 -8.85
CA LEU A 71 1.31 -6.53 -9.67
C LEU A 71 0.81 -7.96 -9.42
N TYR A 72 1.76 -8.89 -9.19
CA TYR A 72 1.46 -10.31 -9.03
C TYR A 72 1.78 -10.89 -7.64
N SER A 73 2.20 -10.03 -6.70
CA SER A 73 2.52 -10.42 -5.32
C SER A 73 1.52 -9.84 -4.31
N PRO A 74 1.30 -10.49 -3.16
CA PRO A 74 0.45 -9.95 -2.12
C PRO A 74 0.94 -8.59 -1.61
N VAL A 75 0.01 -7.76 -1.15
CA VAL A 75 0.32 -6.53 -0.42
C VAL A 75 0.60 -6.89 1.04
N LEU A 76 1.82 -6.68 1.50
CA LEU A 76 2.24 -6.94 2.88
C LEU A 76 1.97 -5.72 3.79
N TRP A 77 0.71 -5.25 3.83
CA TRP A 77 0.34 -4.02 4.51
C TRP A 77 0.73 -3.98 5.98
N THR A 78 0.48 -5.05 6.72
CA THR A 78 0.86 -5.16 8.14
C THR A 78 2.37 -5.00 8.33
N LYS A 79 3.19 -5.65 7.47
CA LYS A 79 4.65 -5.50 7.52
C LYS A 79 5.08 -4.08 7.18
N SER A 80 4.46 -3.46 6.16
CA SER A 80 4.76 -2.07 5.80
C SER A 80 4.52 -1.11 6.95
N VAL A 81 3.38 -1.24 7.64
CA VAL A 81 3.05 -0.39 8.80
C VAL A 81 3.97 -0.69 9.99
N ALA A 82 4.34 -1.96 10.22
CA ALA A 82 5.34 -2.30 11.25
C ALA A 82 6.70 -1.64 10.96
N THR A 83 7.16 -1.67 9.69
CA THR A 83 8.39 -0.98 9.28
C THR A 83 8.31 0.54 9.55
N LEU A 84 7.15 1.17 9.34
CA LEU A 84 6.95 2.59 9.71
C LEU A 84 7.08 2.79 11.23
N ALA A 85 6.47 1.93 12.02
CA ALA A 85 6.54 1.98 13.49
C ALA A 85 7.98 1.81 14.00
N ASP A 86 8.73 0.85 13.46
CA ASP A 86 10.14 0.59 13.79
C ASP A 86 11.04 1.80 13.43
N ASN A 87 10.65 2.58 12.42
CA ASN A 87 11.31 3.84 12.04
C ASN A 87 10.71 5.06 12.77
N GLN A 88 9.98 4.86 13.87
CA GLN A 88 9.44 5.92 14.74
C GLN A 88 8.47 6.89 14.03
N VAL A 89 7.77 6.43 13.01
CA VAL A 89 6.72 7.22 12.36
C VAL A 89 5.49 7.28 13.27
N MET A 90 5.21 8.45 13.83
CA MET A 90 4.12 8.68 14.79
C MET A 90 2.91 9.35 14.17
N ALA A 91 2.97 9.74 12.90
CA ALA A 91 1.84 10.31 12.16
C ALA A 91 1.75 9.67 10.78
N ILE A 92 0.58 9.18 10.41
CA ILE A 92 0.31 8.54 9.12
C ILE A 92 -0.82 9.30 8.42
N VAL A 93 -0.58 9.67 7.17
CA VAL A 93 -1.54 10.41 6.35
C VAL A 93 -1.97 9.53 5.19
N GLU A 94 -3.25 9.19 5.11
CA GLU A 94 -3.85 8.54 3.95
C GLU A 94 -4.22 9.60 2.91
N CYS A 95 -3.54 9.60 1.77
CA CYS A 95 -3.79 10.53 0.67
C CYS A 95 -4.71 9.89 -0.36
N GLY A 96 -5.93 10.39 -0.53
CA GLY A 96 -6.88 9.92 -1.53
C GLY A 96 -8.30 9.77 -1.01
N PRO A 97 -9.23 9.32 -1.87
CA PRO A 97 -10.62 9.15 -1.49
C PRO A 97 -10.79 7.96 -0.54
N GLY A 98 -11.51 8.16 0.55
CA GLY A 98 -11.83 7.10 1.49
C GLY A 98 -10.98 7.12 2.77
N LYS A 99 -11.13 6.06 3.58
CA LYS A 99 -10.53 5.92 4.93
C LYS A 99 -10.21 4.45 5.23
N VAL A 100 -9.95 3.64 4.21
CA VAL A 100 -9.77 2.20 4.38
C VAL A 100 -8.44 1.89 5.05
N LEU A 101 -7.36 2.54 4.58
CA LEU A 101 -6.02 2.33 5.12
C LEU A 101 -5.91 2.87 6.55
N SER A 102 -6.52 4.01 6.84
CA SER A 102 -6.59 4.54 8.20
C SER A 102 -7.28 3.58 9.16
N GLY A 103 -8.36 2.92 8.71
CA GLY A 103 -9.04 1.90 9.50
C GLY A 103 -8.18 0.66 9.77
N LEU A 104 -7.31 0.28 8.84
CA LEU A 104 -6.34 -0.81 9.03
C LEU A 104 -5.20 -0.36 9.95
N ASN A 105 -4.64 0.83 9.70
CA ASN A 105 -3.50 1.37 10.45
C ASN A 105 -3.81 1.51 11.94
N LYS A 106 -5.02 1.92 12.29
CA LYS A 106 -5.48 2.01 13.69
C LYS A 106 -5.34 0.69 14.47
N ARG A 107 -5.44 -0.45 13.77
CA ARG A 107 -5.32 -1.78 14.39
C ARG A 107 -3.89 -2.31 14.42
N ILE A 108 -3.00 -1.76 13.58
CA ILE A 108 -1.62 -2.23 13.43
C ILE A 108 -0.67 -1.35 14.23
N HIS A 109 -0.89 -0.04 14.23
CA HIS A 109 -0.07 0.96 14.91
C HIS A 109 -0.96 1.92 15.72
N GLU A 110 -1.41 1.45 16.88
CA GLU A 110 -2.42 2.13 17.71
C GLU A 110 -1.97 3.50 18.24
N SER A 111 -0.67 3.70 18.43
CA SER A 111 -0.10 4.95 18.95
C SER A 111 0.09 6.03 17.89
N ALA A 112 -0.01 5.72 16.59
CA ALA A 112 0.16 6.70 15.54
C ALA A 112 -1.07 7.62 15.42
N LYS A 113 -0.83 8.92 15.21
CA LYS A 113 -1.86 9.85 14.77
C LYS A 113 -2.23 9.55 13.32
N LEU A 114 -3.52 9.48 13.01
CA LEU A 114 -4.02 9.14 11.68
C LEU A 114 -4.77 10.32 11.08
N PHE A 115 -4.38 10.69 9.88
CA PHE A 115 -4.98 11.78 9.10
C PHE A 115 -5.44 11.27 7.73
N ASN A 116 -6.43 11.94 7.15
CA ASN A 116 -6.90 11.66 5.80
C ASN A 116 -6.88 12.95 4.97
N LEU A 117 -6.25 12.91 3.81
CA LEU A 117 -6.27 14.01 2.83
C LEU A 117 -7.22 13.64 1.68
N ASN A 118 -8.49 13.84 1.90
CA ASN A 118 -9.55 13.54 0.92
C ASN A 118 -10.35 14.78 0.49
N SER A 119 -10.06 15.95 1.05
CA SER A 119 -10.65 17.24 0.69
C SER A 119 -9.69 18.40 1.03
N ALA A 120 -9.99 19.58 0.54
CA ALA A 120 -9.19 20.79 0.86
C ALA A 120 -9.21 21.14 2.35
N GLU A 121 -10.36 20.94 3.01
CA GLU A 121 -10.55 21.22 4.44
C GLU A 121 -9.67 20.31 5.30
N SER A 122 -9.42 19.07 4.84
CA SER A 122 -8.57 18.12 5.58
C SER A 122 -7.09 18.54 5.65
N ILE A 123 -6.65 19.46 4.78
CA ILE A 123 -5.29 20.03 4.84
C ILE A 123 -5.13 20.88 6.10
N ALA A 124 -6.12 21.74 6.43
CA ALA A 124 -6.08 22.54 7.64
C ALA A 124 -6.01 21.68 8.90
N VAL A 125 -6.83 20.64 8.96
CA VAL A 125 -6.81 19.68 10.08
C VAL A 125 -5.45 19.00 10.23
N LEU A 126 -4.80 18.65 9.12
CA LEU A 126 -3.47 18.07 9.14
C LEU A 126 -2.43 19.06 9.69
N GLN A 127 -2.47 20.32 9.25
CA GLN A 127 -1.54 21.37 9.69
C GLN A 127 -1.65 21.68 11.17
N GLU A 128 -2.85 21.63 11.74
CA GLU A 128 -3.09 21.83 13.18
C GLU A 128 -2.71 20.62 14.03
N GLY A 129 -2.68 19.42 13.43
CA GLY A 129 -2.51 18.15 14.14
C GLY A 129 -1.07 17.59 14.14
N LEU A 130 -0.18 18.10 13.29
CA LEU A 130 1.24 17.75 13.22
C LEU A 130 2.07 18.64 14.12
#